data_83bc1ada576ec5b16109756555d9d36a
#
_entry.id   83bc1ada576ec5b16109756555d9d36a
#
_cell.length_a   1.000
_cell.length_b   1.000
_cell.length_c   1.000
_cell.angle_alpha   90.00
_cell.angle_beta   90.00
_cell.angle_gamma   90.00
#
_symmetry.space_group_name_H-M   'P 1'
#
loop_
_entity.id
_entity.type
_entity.pdbx_description
1 polymer ?
#
loop_
_entity_poly.entity_id
_entity_poly.type
_entity_poly.pdbx_seq_one_letter_code
_entity_poly.pdbx_strand_id
1 'polypeptide(L)'
;FYRNGVPGHTEHEVGTAFATTLFHWTLHPWSIYAIVGLAIAYSTFRMGRKQLLSSAFVSLIGEKRADGFLGGLIDALAIVATVFGTAASLGIGALQIGAGLEAAGIVEEAGNNTVLTIVLILTLAFLVSAMSGVGKGIQYVSNANMVLASLLAIFVFVLGPTVAVLNMVPTAIGNYLQSFFEMAARTADSADGTAGEWLSGWTIFYWAWWISWSPFVGMFLARISRGRTVREFIVGVTFIPAAVTVAWFAIFGGTAIHFEQADESIWGDGDAKTQLFSLLHSLPGGTIAGFFAMILLATFFITSADSASTVMGSMSMHGRLEANRWVTAAWGALTAAIGLTLLISGGNDALSNLQSVTIIAASPFLLVIIGLMFALVRGMSNDQLYLDHKEQQRWAMKLAQERRHLLEQQRRERRKVARKRRG
;
A
#
# COMPACT_ATOMS: atom_id res chain seq x y z
N PHE A 1 -18.97 6.64 -8.77
CA PHE A 1 -19.15 6.79 -7.33
C PHE A 1 -20.39 6.04 -6.87
N TYR A 2 -20.28 5.23 -5.83
CA TYR A 2 -21.41 4.50 -5.24
C TYR A 2 -22.36 5.49 -4.57
N ARG A 3 -23.49 5.70 -5.20
CA ARG A 3 -24.51 6.65 -4.75
C ARG A 3 -25.55 5.96 -3.86
N ASN A 4 -25.28 5.72 -2.65
CA ASN A 4 -26.27 5.20 -1.70
C ASN A 4 -27.35 6.26 -1.41
N GLY A 5 -28.06 6.75 -2.43
CA GLY A 5 -29.07 7.80 -2.32
C GLY A 5 -28.52 9.19 -1.95
N VAL A 6 -27.18 9.39 -2.00
CA VAL A 6 -26.54 10.69 -1.72
C VAL A 6 -26.65 11.56 -2.97
N PRO A 7 -27.31 12.72 -2.91
CA PRO A 7 -27.38 13.65 -4.03
C PRO A 7 -26.01 14.19 -4.39
N GLY A 8 -25.70 14.33 -5.68
CA GLY A 8 -24.48 14.96 -6.17
C GLY A 8 -24.36 16.43 -5.73
N HIS A 9 -23.14 16.95 -5.67
CA HIS A 9 -22.81 18.35 -5.33
C HIS A 9 -23.25 18.81 -3.92
N THR A 10 -23.35 17.88 -2.96
CA THR A 10 -23.67 18.19 -1.55
C THR A 10 -22.46 18.01 -0.66
N GLU A 11 -22.44 18.69 0.50
CA GLU A 11 -21.40 18.47 1.53
C GLU A 11 -21.33 17.03 2.00
N HIS A 12 -22.47 16.34 2.03
CA HIS A 12 -22.53 14.92 2.41
C HIS A 12 -21.86 14.03 1.37
N GLU A 13 -21.98 14.34 0.09
CA GLU A 13 -21.28 13.63 -0.98
C GLU A 13 -19.76 13.79 -0.87
N VAL A 14 -19.28 15.01 -0.62
CA VAL A 14 -17.86 15.29 -0.40
C VAL A 14 -17.33 14.45 0.76
N GLY A 15 -18.03 14.44 1.89
CA GLY A 15 -17.67 13.65 3.06
C GLY A 15 -17.60 12.15 2.75
N THR A 16 -18.55 11.62 1.99
CA THR A 16 -18.61 10.22 1.57
C THR A 16 -17.47 9.87 0.58
N ALA A 17 -17.19 10.76 -0.37
CA ALA A 17 -16.08 10.59 -1.33
C ALA A 17 -14.73 10.51 -0.62
N PHE A 18 -14.47 11.44 0.32
CA PHE A 18 -13.25 11.41 1.12
C PHE A 18 -13.17 10.19 2.02
N ALA A 19 -14.24 9.85 2.74
CA ALA A 19 -14.28 8.67 3.59
C ALA A 19 -13.95 7.39 2.79
N THR A 20 -14.53 7.25 1.60
CA THR A 20 -14.29 6.13 0.69
C THR A 20 -12.85 6.11 0.18
N THR A 21 -12.29 7.27 -0.18
CA THR A 21 -10.89 7.39 -0.60
C THR A 21 -9.94 7.01 0.53
N LEU A 22 -10.16 7.51 1.74
CA LEU A 22 -9.34 7.15 2.89
C LEU A 22 -9.48 5.67 3.27
N PHE A 23 -10.68 5.08 3.10
CA PHE A 23 -10.89 3.65 3.30
C PHE A 23 -10.03 2.81 2.38
N HIS A 24 -9.87 3.19 1.11
CA HIS A 24 -9.09 2.46 0.13
C HIS A 24 -7.57 2.71 0.22
N TRP A 25 -7.11 3.85 0.74
CA TRP A 25 -5.73 4.29 0.59
C TRP A 25 -4.96 4.50 1.91
N THR A 26 -5.60 4.32 3.08
CA THR A 26 -4.94 4.55 4.37
C THR A 26 -4.68 3.26 5.16
N LEU A 27 -5.46 3.00 6.20
CA LEU A 27 -5.16 1.92 7.15
C LEU A 27 -5.18 0.53 6.52
N HIS A 28 -6.08 0.26 5.58
CA HIS A 28 -6.23 -1.07 4.99
C HIS A 28 -5.01 -1.53 4.20
N PRO A 29 -4.53 -0.80 3.16
CA PRO A 29 -3.35 -1.21 2.41
C PRO A 29 -2.11 -1.31 3.30
N TRP A 30 -1.90 -0.36 4.18
CA TRP A 30 -0.73 -0.36 5.04
C TRP A 30 -0.77 -1.48 6.09
N SER A 31 -1.97 -1.91 6.53
CA SER A 31 -2.14 -3.10 7.38
C SER A 31 -1.84 -4.39 6.61
N ILE A 32 -2.27 -4.51 5.36
CA ILE A 32 -1.92 -5.65 4.48
C ILE A 32 -0.40 -5.75 4.33
N TYR A 33 0.26 -4.63 4.02
CA TYR A 33 1.71 -4.57 3.91
C TYR A 33 2.43 -4.85 5.22
N ALA A 34 1.88 -4.37 6.34
CA ALA A 34 2.45 -4.62 7.67
C ALA A 34 2.41 -6.12 8.03
N ILE A 35 1.34 -6.84 7.71
CA ILE A 35 1.24 -8.28 7.96
C ILE A 35 2.34 -9.02 7.20
N VAL A 36 2.46 -8.79 5.90
CA VAL A 36 3.45 -9.47 5.06
C VAL A 36 4.86 -9.07 5.46
N GLY A 37 5.12 -7.78 5.64
CA GLY A 37 6.43 -7.27 6.04
C GLY A 37 6.88 -7.77 7.40
N LEU A 38 5.98 -7.80 8.40
CA LEU A 38 6.28 -8.31 9.73
C LEU A 38 6.56 -9.81 9.72
N ALA A 39 5.79 -10.60 8.95
CA ALA A 39 5.99 -12.04 8.83
C ALA A 39 7.38 -12.35 8.23
N ILE A 40 7.78 -11.63 7.18
CA ILE A 40 9.10 -11.77 6.57
C ILE A 40 10.19 -11.29 7.55
N ALA A 41 10.04 -10.11 8.17
CA ALA A 41 11.02 -9.55 9.10
C ALA A 41 11.24 -10.47 10.31
N TYR A 42 10.15 -10.95 10.92
CA TYR A 42 10.22 -11.87 12.04
C TYR A 42 10.90 -13.19 11.64
N SER A 43 10.49 -13.80 10.53
CA SER A 43 11.10 -15.03 10.04
C SER A 43 12.59 -14.87 9.74
N THR A 44 12.97 -13.76 9.09
CA THR A 44 14.35 -13.55 8.64
C THR A 44 15.26 -13.07 9.77
N PHE A 45 14.88 -11.99 10.46
CA PHE A 45 15.80 -11.34 11.40
C PHE A 45 15.73 -11.91 12.82
N ARG A 46 14.55 -12.42 13.23
CA ARG A 46 14.40 -13.04 14.54
C ARG A 46 14.72 -14.53 14.52
N MET A 47 14.24 -15.25 13.47
CA MET A 47 14.37 -16.70 13.39
C MET A 47 15.56 -17.15 12.52
N GLY A 48 16.28 -16.22 11.87
CA GLY A 48 17.48 -16.51 11.06
C GLY A 48 17.21 -17.28 9.77
N ARG A 49 15.98 -17.19 9.21
CA ARG A 49 15.56 -17.91 8.00
C ARG A 49 15.82 -17.11 6.73
N LYS A 50 15.68 -17.78 5.58
CA LYS A 50 15.77 -17.12 4.26
C LYS A 50 14.73 -16.02 4.14
N GLN A 51 15.02 -14.98 3.37
CA GLN A 51 14.08 -13.88 3.10
C GLN A 51 13.09 -14.28 1.99
N LEU A 52 12.18 -15.19 2.33
CA LEU A 52 11.11 -15.74 1.49
C LEU A 52 9.81 -15.73 2.25
N LEU A 53 8.68 -15.64 1.53
CA LEU A 53 7.37 -15.78 2.16
C LEU A 53 7.17 -17.19 2.72
N SER A 54 7.58 -18.23 1.97
CA SER A 54 7.53 -19.62 2.41
C SER A 54 8.20 -19.84 3.77
N SER A 55 9.31 -19.14 4.03
CA SER A 55 10.04 -19.23 5.29
C SER A 55 9.24 -18.74 6.50
N ALA A 56 8.32 -17.81 6.31
CA ALA A 56 7.42 -17.35 7.37
C ALA A 56 6.39 -18.41 7.79
N PHE A 57 6.08 -19.36 6.90
CA PHE A 57 5.15 -20.46 7.17
C PHE A 57 5.75 -21.61 7.99
N VAL A 58 7.06 -21.62 8.24
CA VAL A 58 7.70 -22.72 9.01
C VAL A 58 7.03 -22.93 10.37
N SER A 59 6.56 -21.88 11.02
CA SER A 59 5.83 -21.98 12.30
C SER A 59 4.49 -22.72 12.18
N LEU A 60 3.89 -22.75 10.98
CA LEU A 60 2.58 -23.36 10.72
C LEU A 60 2.68 -24.76 10.13
N ILE A 61 3.52 -24.93 9.09
CA ILE A 61 3.60 -26.17 8.31
C ILE A 61 4.89 -26.97 8.53
N GLY A 62 5.85 -26.44 9.29
CA GLY A 62 7.16 -27.06 9.54
C GLY A 62 8.17 -26.81 8.41
N GLU A 63 9.45 -26.99 8.72
CA GLU A 63 10.58 -26.65 7.84
C GLU A 63 10.58 -27.46 6.54
N LYS A 64 10.39 -28.79 6.62
CA LYS A 64 10.39 -29.67 5.45
C LYS A 64 9.35 -29.28 4.38
N ARG A 65 8.16 -28.84 4.80
CA ARG A 65 7.10 -28.41 3.88
C ARG A 65 7.32 -27.00 3.36
N ALA A 66 7.87 -26.13 4.20
CA ALA A 66 8.19 -24.77 3.83
C ALA A 66 9.36 -24.67 2.84
N ASP A 67 10.35 -25.57 2.94
CA ASP A 67 11.45 -25.68 1.96
C ASP A 67 11.11 -26.62 0.77
N GLY A 68 9.95 -27.28 0.80
CA GLY A 68 9.48 -28.21 -0.23
C GLY A 68 8.49 -27.60 -1.22
N PHE A 69 7.69 -28.46 -1.86
CA PHE A 69 6.71 -28.06 -2.89
C PHE A 69 5.72 -26.98 -2.42
N LEU A 70 5.18 -27.11 -1.19
CA LEU A 70 4.23 -26.11 -0.67
C LEU A 70 4.87 -24.73 -0.51
N GLY A 71 6.12 -24.67 -0.02
CA GLY A 71 6.84 -23.39 0.05
C GLY A 71 7.10 -22.82 -1.33
N GLY A 72 7.51 -23.65 -2.29
CA GLY A 72 7.68 -23.21 -3.68
C GLY A 72 6.39 -22.69 -4.30
N LEU A 73 5.24 -23.30 -4.00
CA LEU A 73 3.93 -22.83 -4.45
C LEU A 73 3.58 -21.46 -3.83
N ILE A 74 3.82 -21.27 -2.54
CA ILE A 74 3.61 -19.98 -1.85
C ILE A 74 4.44 -18.86 -2.51
N ASP A 75 5.73 -19.12 -2.74
CA ASP A 75 6.63 -18.14 -3.35
C ASP A 75 6.26 -17.88 -4.82
N ALA A 76 5.82 -18.89 -5.58
CA ALA A 76 5.34 -18.74 -6.95
C ALA A 76 4.06 -17.90 -7.00
N LEU A 77 3.08 -18.12 -6.12
CA LEU A 77 1.87 -17.30 -6.03
C LEU A 77 2.19 -15.83 -5.71
N ALA A 78 3.17 -15.59 -4.84
CA ALA A 78 3.64 -14.25 -4.54
C ALA A 78 4.29 -13.56 -5.76
N ILE A 79 5.09 -14.29 -6.54
CA ILE A 79 5.69 -13.77 -7.78
C ILE A 79 4.59 -13.46 -8.78
N VAL A 80 3.64 -14.37 -9.02
CA VAL A 80 2.52 -14.16 -9.95
C VAL A 80 1.71 -12.93 -9.56
N ALA A 81 1.31 -12.81 -8.29
CA ALA A 81 0.60 -11.63 -7.80
C ALA A 81 1.41 -10.35 -8.06
N THR A 82 2.71 -10.34 -7.75
CA THR A 82 3.58 -9.18 -7.97
C THR A 82 3.72 -8.80 -9.44
N VAL A 83 3.86 -9.78 -10.35
CA VAL A 83 3.94 -9.55 -11.80
C VAL A 83 2.70 -8.81 -12.29
N PHE A 84 1.51 -9.34 -12.01
CA PHE A 84 0.27 -8.75 -12.52
C PHE A 84 -0.07 -7.43 -11.85
N GLY A 85 0.16 -7.29 -10.54
CA GLY A 85 -0.01 -6.01 -9.85
C GLY A 85 0.93 -4.91 -10.36
N THR A 86 2.18 -5.27 -10.63
CA THR A 86 3.15 -4.32 -11.22
C THR A 86 2.79 -4.02 -12.67
N ALA A 87 2.41 -5.01 -13.47
CA ALA A 87 2.00 -4.82 -14.86
C ALA A 87 0.79 -3.87 -14.97
N ALA A 88 -0.20 -4.04 -14.08
CA ALA A 88 -1.36 -3.13 -14.00
C ALA A 88 -0.92 -1.70 -13.68
N SER A 89 -0.02 -1.51 -12.71
CA SER A 89 0.48 -0.19 -12.32
C SER A 89 1.27 0.48 -13.46
N LEU A 90 2.10 -0.29 -14.18
CA LEU A 90 2.83 0.19 -15.35
C LEU A 90 1.85 0.59 -16.47
N GLY A 91 0.79 -0.20 -16.68
CA GLY A 91 -0.25 0.11 -17.65
C GLY A 91 -1.01 1.39 -17.31
N ILE A 92 -1.49 1.52 -16.09
CA ILE A 92 -2.19 2.73 -15.61
C ILE A 92 -1.27 3.95 -15.71
N GLY A 93 -0.01 3.84 -15.31
CA GLY A 93 0.97 4.91 -15.41
C GLY A 93 1.23 5.35 -16.87
N ALA A 94 1.29 4.41 -17.80
CA ALA A 94 1.45 4.71 -19.22
C ALA A 94 0.23 5.43 -19.81
N LEU A 95 -0.99 5.03 -19.44
CA LEU A 95 -2.22 5.72 -19.80
C LEU A 95 -2.24 7.16 -19.27
N GLN A 96 -1.82 7.38 -18.03
CA GLN A 96 -1.75 8.72 -17.44
C GLN A 96 -0.69 9.60 -18.12
N ILE A 97 0.48 9.05 -18.47
CA ILE A 97 1.49 9.80 -19.22
C ILE A 97 0.95 10.18 -20.59
N GLY A 98 0.24 9.25 -21.28
CA GLY A 98 -0.43 9.53 -22.54
C GLY A 98 -1.41 10.69 -22.43
N ALA A 99 -2.30 10.66 -21.43
CA ALA A 99 -3.24 11.75 -21.15
C ALA A 99 -2.52 13.08 -20.84
N GLY A 100 -1.37 13.03 -20.17
CA GLY A 100 -0.54 14.21 -19.94
C GLY A 100 0.05 14.80 -21.22
N LEU A 101 0.51 13.98 -22.15
CA LEU A 101 1.02 14.43 -23.45
C LEU A 101 -0.08 15.06 -24.30
N GLU A 102 -1.29 14.51 -24.25
CA GLU A 102 -2.48 15.06 -24.92
C GLU A 102 -2.88 16.40 -24.30
N ALA A 103 -2.98 16.48 -22.97
CA ALA A 103 -3.28 17.71 -22.25
C ALA A 103 -2.23 18.83 -22.48
N ALA A 104 -0.97 18.45 -22.71
CA ALA A 104 0.11 19.37 -23.08
C ALA A 104 0.11 19.76 -24.57
N GLY A 105 -0.78 19.22 -25.40
CA GLY A 105 -0.83 19.44 -26.83
C GLY A 105 0.37 18.86 -27.61
N ILE A 106 1.10 17.91 -27.04
CA ILE A 106 2.25 17.24 -27.69
C ILE A 106 1.77 16.19 -28.68
N VAL A 107 0.65 15.55 -28.37
CA VAL A 107 -0.07 14.62 -29.25
C VAL A 107 -1.53 15.04 -29.36
N GLU A 108 -2.17 14.81 -30.52
CA GLU A 108 -3.59 15.14 -30.71
C GLU A 108 -4.50 14.17 -29.92
N GLU A 109 -4.14 12.89 -29.91
CA GLU A 109 -4.83 11.82 -29.18
C GLU A 109 -3.82 10.77 -28.71
N ALA A 110 -3.91 10.37 -27.46
CA ALA A 110 -3.06 9.34 -26.86
C ALA A 110 -3.57 7.93 -27.20
N GLY A 111 -3.57 7.60 -28.48
CA GLY A 111 -3.96 6.27 -28.97
C GLY A 111 -2.95 5.16 -28.64
N ASN A 112 -3.27 3.93 -29.07
CA ASN A 112 -2.47 2.73 -28.80
C ASN A 112 -0.98 2.87 -29.18
N ASN A 113 -0.65 3.54 -30.28
CA ASN A 113 0.73 3.75 -30.70
C ASN A 113 1.50 4.65 -29.74
N THR A 114 0.88 5.69 -29.22
CA THR A 114 1.46 6.58 -28.21
C THR A 114 1.75 5.80 -26.94
N VAL A 115 0.77 5.05 -26.43
CA VAL A 115 0.91 4.22 -25.21
C VAL A 115 1.99 3.15 -25.39
N LEU A 116 2.02 2.46 -26.55
CA LEU A 116 3.08 1.51 -26.90
C LEU A 116 4.46 2.17 -26.85
N THR A 117 4.62 3.34 -27.45
CA THR A 117 5.88 4.07 -27.48
C THR A 117 6.33 4.46 -26.07
N ILE A 118 5.42 4.95 -25.24
CA ILE A 118 5.69 5.28 -23.83
C ILE A 118 6.20 4.04 -23.08
N VAL A 119 5.47 2.92 -23.15
CA VAL A 119 5.86 1.69 -22.46
C VAL A 119 7.21 1.18 -22.94
N LEU A 120 7.48 1.21 -24.23
CA LEU A 120 8.77 0.77 -24.80
C LEU A 120 9.92 1.65 -24.30
N ILE A 121 9.79 2.99 -24.37
CA ILE A 121 10.84 3.92 -23.91
C ILE A 121 11.12 3.71 -22.42
N LEU A 122 10.07 3.65 -21.59
CA LEU A 122 10.23 3.49 -20.15
C LEU A 122 10.79 2.12 -19.78
N THR A 123 10.39 1.07 -20.51
CA THR A 123 10.94 -0.28 -20.33
C THR A 123 12.41 -0.33 -20.70
N LEU A 124 12.82 0.28 -21.80
CA LEU A 124 14.24 0.39 -22.16
C LEU A 124 15.04 1.15 -21.12
N ALA A 125 14.52 2.28 -20.63
CA ALA A 125 15.17 3.06 -19.56
C ALA A 125 15.32 2.24 -18.28
N PHE A 126 14.29 1.50 -17.87
CA PHE A 126 14.33 0.57 -16.76
C PHE A 126 15.36 -0.55 -16.97
N LEU A 127 15.37 -1.21 -18.15
CA LEU A 127 16.29 -2.30 -18.44
C LEU A 127 17.75 -1.82 -18.40
N VAL A 128 18.03 -0.64 -18.97
CA VAL A 128 19.36 -0.01 -18.87
C VAL A 128 19.73 0.25 -17.40
N SER A 129 18.80 0.74 -16.59
CA SER A 129 18.98 0.95 -15.16
C SER A 129 19.34 -0.35 -14.44
N ALA A 130 18.50 -1.39 -14.61
CA ALA A 130 18.66 -2.70 -13.98
C ALA A 130 19.99 -3.39 -14.37
N MET A 131 20.38 -3.27 -15.65
CA MET A 131 21.62 -3.87 -16.16
C MET A 131 22.88 -3.12 -15.76
N SER A 132 22.80 -1.81 -15.53
CA SER A 132 23.95 -0.98 -15.13
C SER A 132 24.47 -1.33 -13.74
N GLY A 133 23.64 -1.94 -12.88
CA GLY A 133 23.98 -2.29 -11.51
C GLY A 133 24.24 -1.06 -10.61
N VAL A 134 23.84 0.13 -11.05
CA VAL A 134 24.08 1.39 -10.32
C VAL A 134 22.99 1.61 -9.27
N GLY A 135 23.02 0.83 -8.18
CA GLY A 135 22.08 1.00 -7.06
C GLY A 135 22.02 2.42 -6.49
N LYS A 136 23.13 3.18 -6.55
CA LYS A 136 23.15 4.60 -6.19
C LYS A 136 22.35 5.48 -7.14
N GLY A 137 22.31 5.16 -8.44
CA GLY A 137 21.55 5.92 -9.43
C GLY A 137 20.04 5.86 -9.15
N ILE A 138 19.51 4.67 -8.85
CA ILE A 138 18.11 4.46 -8.49
C ILE A 138 17.75 5.22 -7.21
N GLN A 139 18.65 5.23 -6.22
CA GLN A 139 18.45 6.00 -4.99
C GLN A 139 18.35 7.52 -5.26
N TYR A 140 19.17 8.06 -6.17
CA TYR A 140 19.06 9.48 -6.55
C TYR A 140 17.74 9.78 -7.25
N VAL A 141 17.31 8.92 -8.19
CA VAL A 141 16.01 9.10 -8.86
C VAL A 141 14.85 9.00 -7.87
N SER A 142 14.87 8.04 -6.94
CA SER A 142 13.85 7.92 -5.89
C SER A 142 13.80 9.13 -4.96
N ASN A 143 14.96 9.69 -4.59
CA ASN A 143 15.01 10.91 -3.78
C ASN A 143 14.50 12.13 -4.57
N ALA A 144 14.85 12.23 -5.85
CA ALA A 144 14.32 13.26 -6.74
C ALA A 144 12.81 13.16 -6.89
N ASN A 145 12.25 11.95 -6.99
CA ASN A 145 10.81 11.73 -7.02
C ASN A 145 10.12 12.22 -5.75
N MET A 146 10.68 11.96 -4.57
CA MET A 146 10.13 12.47 -3.31
C MET A 146 10.13 14.00 -3.27
N VAL A 147 11.22 14.63 -3.72
CA VAL A 147 11.30 16.10 -3.78
C VAL A 147 10.29 16.65 -4.78
N LEU A 148 10.23 16.08 -5.99
CA LEU A 148 9.29 16.51 -7.02
C LEU A 148 7.83 16.37 -6.58
N ALA A 149 7.46 15.22 -5.99
CA ALA A 149 6.13 14.98 -5.45
C ALA A 149 5.78 15.98 -4.35
N SER A 150 6.73 16.27 -3.45
CA SER A 150 6.53 17.26 -2.39
C SER A 150 6.35 18.67 -2.95
N LEU A 151 7.16 19.07 -3.94
CA LEU A 151 7.04 20.37 -4.61
C LEU A 151 5.70 20.49 -5.33
N LEU A 152 5.25 19.44 -6.02
CA LEU A 152 3.94 19.43 -6.68
C LEU A 152 2.80 19.55 -5.69
N ALA A 153 2.87 18.84 -4.55
CA ALA A 153 1.89 18.97 -3.47
C ALA A 153 1.87 20.36 -2.85
N ILE A 154 3.04 20.95 -2.60
CA ILE A 154 3.16 22.34 -2.10
C ILE A 154 2.60 23.33 -3.12
N PHE A 155 2.89 23.15 -4.41
CA PHE A 155 2.36 23.97 -5.50
C PHE A 155 0.83 23.99 -5.48
N VAL A 156 0.19 22.80 -5.49
CA VAL A 156 -1.28 22.69 -5.46
C VAL A 156 -1.85 23.25 -4.15
N PHE A 157 -1.19 23.02 -3.02
CA PHE A 157 -1.64 23.52 -1.72
C PHE A 157 -1.61 25.04 -1.61
N VAL A 158 -0.55 25.66 -2.12
CA VAL A 158 -0.36 27.13 -2.00
C VAL A 158 -1.20 27.91 -3.01
N LEU A 159 -1.33 27.39 -4.25
CA LEU A 159 -2.09 28.04 -5.32
C LEU A 159 -3.56 27.64 -5.35
N GLY A 160 -3.91 26.53 -4.72
CA GLY A 160 -5.29 26.07 -4.58
C GLY A 160 -6.01 26.71 -3.37
N PRO A 161 -7.21 26.22 -3.06
CA PRO A 161 -8.03 26.72 -1.97
C PRO A 161 -7.54 26.22 -0.60
N THR A 162 -6.37 26.68 -0.14
CA THR A 162 -5.67 26.25 1.07
C THR A 162 -6.56 26.10 2.29
N VAL A 163 -7.43 27.09 2.54
CA VAL A 163 -8.34 27.08 3.71
C VAL A 163 -9.37 25.98 3.60
N ALA A 164 -9.94 25.74 2.40
CA ALA A 164 -10.89 24.65 2.17
C ALA A 164 -10.20 23.30 2.36
N VAL A 165 -8.99 23.11 1.83
CA VAL A 165 -8.18 21.89 2.01
C VAL A 165 -7.90 21.62 3.48
N LEU A 166 -7.50 22.63 4.26
CA LEU A 166 -7.25 22.47 5.70
C LEU A 166 -8.51 22.09 6.49
N ASN A 167 -9.67 22.67 6.13
CA ASN A 167 -10.95 22.32 6.75
C ASN A 167 -11.42 20.91 6.37
N MET A 168 -11.08 20.43 5.17
CA MET A 168 -11.43 19.08 4.73
C MET A 168 -10.70 17.96 5.51
N VAL A 169 -9.48 18.18 5.98
CA VAL A 169 -8.69 17.14 6.67
C VAL A 169 -9.42 16.58 7.90
N PRO A 170 -9.81 17.37 8.90
CA PRO A 170 -10.53 16.83 10.07
C PRO A 170 -11.89 16.25 9.70
N THR A 171 -12.60 16.85 8.75
CA THR A 171 -13.90 16.36 8.27
C THR A 171 -13.76 15.02 7.56
N ALA A 172 -12.75 14.86 6.70
CA ALA A 172 -12.47 13.60 6.01
C ALA A 172 -12.15 12.47 6.99
N ILE A 173 -11.31 12.74 7.99
CA ILE A 173 -10.95 11.78 9.03
C ILE A 173 -12.20 11.42 9.86
N GLY A 174 -13.00 12.40 10.26
CA GLY A 174 -14.22 12.17 11.03
C GLY A 174 -15.22 11.28 10.27
N ASN A 175 -15.51 11.60 9.01
CA ASN A 175 -16.41 10.83 8.16
C ASN A 175 -15.86 9.41 7.90
N TYR A 176 -14.55 9.27 7.69
CA TYR A 176 -13.91 7.96 7.53
C TYR A 176 -14.10 7.08 8.77
N LEU A 177 -13.82 7.60 9.96
CA LEU A 177 -13.98 6.85 11.20
C LEU A 177 -15.46 6.51 11.50
N GLN A 178 -16.37 7.43 11.22
CA GLN A 178 -17.80 7.22 11.39
C GLN A 178 -18.34 6.14 10.46
N SER A 179 -17.97 6.16 9.18
CA SER A 179 -18.49 5.23 8.16
C SER A 179 -17.64 3.98 7.99
N PHE A 180 -16.61 3.78 8.80
CA PHE A 180 -15.63 2.69 8.64
C PHE A 180 -16.28 1.30 8.57
N PHE A 181 -17.13 0.98 9.54
CA PHE A 181 -17.79 -0.33 9.60
C PHE A 181 -18.86 -0.50 8.52
N GLU A 182 -19.57 0.55 8.19
CA GLU A 182 -20.54 0.55 7.08
C GLU A 182 -19.84 0.24 5.76
N MET A 183 -18.75 0.93 5.46
CA MET A 183 -17.97 0.69 4.25
C MET A 183 -17.37 -0.73 4.22
N ALA A 184 -16.94 -1.27 5.37
CA ALA A 184 -16.41 -2.62 5.48
C ALA A 184 -17.49 -3.72 5.33
N ALA A 185 -18.74 -3.40 5.62
CA ALA A 185 -19.88 -4.33 5.54
C ALA A 185 -20.55 -4.35 4.16
N ARG A 186 -20.14 -3.52 3.21
CA ARG A 186 -20.75 -3.47 1.86
C ARG A 186 -20.53 -4.77 1.10
N THR A 187 -21.60 -5.29 0.52
CA THR A 187 -21.63 -6.48 -0.34
C THR A 187 -22.27 -6.15 -1.68
N ALA A 188 -22.25 -7.09 -2.61
CA ALA A 188 -22.89 -6.92 -3.91
C ALA A 188 -24.40 -6.66 -3.78
N ASP A 189 -25.04 -7.18 -2.72
CA ASP A 189 -26.49 -6.98 -2.44
C ASP A 189 -26.79 -5.64 -1.76
N SER A 190 -25.76 -4.88 -1.38
CA SER A 190 -25.97 -3.53 -0.83
C SER A 190 -26.62 -2.61 -1.87
N ALA A 191 -27.36 -1.60 -1.39
CA ALA A 191 -28.09 -0.65 -2.24
C ALA A 191 -29.03 -1.34 -3.26
N ASP A 192 -29.87 -2.23 -2.76
CA ASP A 192 -30.85 -2.96 -3.55
C ASP A 192 -30.22 -3.76 -4.71
N GLY A 193 -29.01 -4.30 -4.49
CA GLY A 193 -28.29 -5.13 -5.45
C GLY A 193 -27.48 -4.35 -6.50
N THR A 194 -27.36 -3.02 -6.40
CA THR A 194 -26.64 -2.19 -7.39
C THR A 194 -25.18 -1.94 -7.05
N ALA A 195 -24.74 -2.32 -5.86
CA ALA A 195 -23.38 -2.07 -5.40
C ALA A 195 -22.30 -2.96 -6.07
N GLY A 196 -22.67 -4.08 -6.66
CA GLY A 196 -21.72 -5.11 -7.13
C GLY A 196 -20.75 -4.61 -8.18
N GLU A 197 -21.21 -3.89 -9.19
CA GLU A 197 -20.36 -3.33 -10.25
C GLU A 197 -19.38 -2.29 -9.70
N TRP A 198 -19.88 -1.37 -8.88
CA TRP A 198 -19.03 -0.37 -8.24
C TRP A 198 -17.98 -1.02 -7.31
N LEU A 199 -18.38 -1.99 -6.50
CA LEU A 199 -17.44 -2.71 -5.62
C LEU A 199 -16.34 -3.42 -6.41
N SER A 200 -16.69 -4.01 -7.57
CA SER A 200 -15.71 -4.66 -8.44
C SER A 200 -14.67 -3.68 -8.96
N GLY A 201 -15.08 -2.53 -9.48
CA GLY A 201 -14.17 -1.52 -10.03
C GLY A 201 -13.38 -0.73 -8.98
N TRP A 202 -13.84 -0.70 -7.72
CA TRP A 202 -13.23 0.10 -6.67
C TRP A 202 -12.71 -0.76 -5.51
N THR A 203 -13.57 -1.20 -4.60
CA THR A 203 -13.11 -1.84 -3.36
C THR A 203 -12.38 -3.16 -3.62
N ILE A 204 -12.94 -4.03 -4.45
CA ILE A 204 -12.35 -5.34 -4.75
C ILE A 204 -11.06 -5.15 -5.54
N PHE A 205 -11.07 -4.24 -6.52
CA PHE A 205 -9.87 -3.91 -7.29
C PHE A 205 -8.76 -3.36 -6.39
N TYR A 206 -9.03 -2.36 -5.54
CA TYR A 206 -8.02 -1.80 -4.65
C TYR A 206 -7.47 -2.84 -3.69
N TRP A 207 -8.31 -3.70 -3.09
CA TRP A 207 -7.82 -4.78 -2.24
C TRP A 207 -6.94 -5.75 -3.01
N ALA A 208 -7.34 -6.16 -4.20
CA ALA A 208 -6.54 -7.03 -5.06
C ALA A 208 -5.20 -6.38 -5.44
N TRP A 209 -5.21 -5.08 -5.75
CA TRP A 209 -4.02 -4.33 -6.08
C TRP A 209 -3.03 -4.29 -4.90
N TRP A 210 -3.51 -3.94 -3.70
CA TRP A 210 -2.67 -3.95 -2.50
C TRP A 210 -2.17 -5.35 -2.14
N ILE A 211 -3.00 -6.37 -2.28
CA ILE A 211 -2.61 -7.77 -2.09
C ILE A 211 -1.51 -8.15 -3.06
N SER A 212 -1.63 -7.80 -4.34
CA SER A 212 -0.64 -8.11 -5.36
C SER A 212 0.70 -7.42 -5.14
N TRP A 213 0.69 -6.23 -4.58
CA TRP A 213 1.90 -5.46 -4.24
C TRP A 213 2.53 -5.90 -2.92
N SER A 214 1.80 -6.57 -2.07
CA SER A 214 2.23 -6.86 -0.71
C SER A 214 3.48 -7.75 -0.59
N PRO A 215 3.80 -8.71 -1.50
CA PRO A 215 5.06 -9.44 -1.44
C PRO A 215 6.27 -8.51 -1.64
N PHE A 216 6.19 -7.63 -2.62
CA PHE A 216 7.23 -6.66 -2.94
C PHE A 216 7.40 -5.62 -1.82
N VAL A 217 6.31 -4.94 -1.45
CA VAL A 217 6.34 -3.91 -0.41
C VAL A 217 6.69 -4.52 0.94
N GLY A 218 6.16 -5.69 1.28
CA GLY A 218 6.47 -6.40 2.52
C GLY A 218 7.94 -6.78 2.63
N MET A 219 8.55 -7.23 1.53
CA MET A 219 9.99 -7.53 1.48
C MET A 219 10.84 -6.28 1.73
N PHE A 220 10.46 -5.15 1.13
CA PHE A 220 11.11 -3.86 1.34
C PHE A 220 10.97 -3.39 2.79
N LEU A 221 9.75 -3.39 3.32
CA LEU A 221 9.47 -3.01 4.70
C LEU A 221 10.25 -3.87 5.71
N ALA A 222 10.34 -5.17 5.46
CA ALA A 222 11.14 -6.06 6.28
C ALA A 222 12.62 -5.61 6.31
N ARG A 223 13.20 -5.30 5.15
CA ARG A 223 14.63 -4.90 5.06
C ARG A 223 14.94 -3.62 5.82
N ILE A 224 14.09 -2.59 5.70
CA ILE A 224 14.32 -1.29 6.37
C ILE A 224 14.00 -1.31 7.86
N SER A 225 13.31 -2.36 8.33
CA SER A 225 12.86 -2.48 9.72
C SER A 225 13.79 -3.31 10.61
N ARG A 226 14.95 -3.71 10.10
CA ARG A 226 15.95 -4.48 10.87
C ARG A 226 16.34 -3.73 12.14
N GLY A 227 16.21 -4.40 13.29
CA GLY A 227 16.53 -3.83 14.62
C GLY A 227 15.40 -3.02 15.26
N ARG A 228 14.25 -2.87 14.62
CA ARG A 228 13.06 -2.23 15.20
C ARG A 228 12.24 -3.22 16.01
N THR A 229 11.53 -2.72 16.99
CA THR A 229 10.55 -3.52 17.73
C THR A 229 9.28 -3.75 16.89
N VAL A 230 8.53 -4.82 17.20
CA VAL A 230 7.24 -5.11 16.54
C VAL A 230 6.28 -3.93 16.63
N ARG A 231 6.24 -3.25 17.80
CA ARG A 231 5.39 -2.06 18.01
C ARG A 231 5.80 -0.91 17.08
N GLU A 232 7.08 -0.57 17.04
CA GLU A 232 7.61 0.48 16.15
C GLU A 232 7.33 0.16 14.68
N PHE A 233 7.47 -1.12 14.29
CA PHE A 233 7.14 -1.57 12.95
C PHE A 233 5.68 -1.33 12.61
N ILE A 234 4.76 -1.87 13.44
CA ILE A 234 3.31 -1.76 13.17
C ILE A 234 2.87 -0.29 13.13
N VAL A 235 3.25 0.50 14.15
CA VAL A 235 2.87 1.91 14.22
C VAL A 235 3.48 2.70 13.05
N GLY A 236 4.76 2.51 12.77
CA GLY A 236 5.46 3.21 11.70
C GLY A 236 4.89 2.89 10.31
N VAL A 237 4.68 1.61 10.02
CA VAL A 237 4.19 1.16 8.71
C VAL A 237 2.72 1.51 8.48
N THR A 238 1.89 1.43 9.53
CA THR A 238 0.44 1.66 9.35
C THR A 238 0.08 3.15 9.39
N PHE A 239 0.62 3.92 10.33
CA PHE A 239 0.13 5.29 10.56
C PHE A 239 0.90 6.38 9.82
N ILE A 240 2.23 6.23 9.64
CA ILE A 240 3.01 7.29 8.97
C ILE A 240 2.60 7.45 7.50
N PRO A 241 2.57 6.38 6.68
CA PRO A 241 2.15 6.53 5.30
C PRO A 241 0.66 6.88 5.18
N ALA A 242 -0.20 6.36 6.08
CA ALA A 242 -1.61 6.75 6.10
C ALA A 242 -1.79 8.27 6.32
N ALA A 243 -1.02 8.87 7.23
CA ALA A 243 -1.06 10.32 7.46
C ALA A 243 -0.60 11.12 6.22
N VAL A 244 0.47 10.65 5.55
CA VAL A 244 0.92 11.25 4.27
C VAL A 244 -0.16 11.14 3.21
N THR A 245 -0.84 10.00 3.13
CA THR A 245 -1.94 9.77 2.17
C THR A 245 -3.13 10.68 2.45
N VAL A 246 -3.51 10.90 3.72
CA VAL A 246 -4.56 11.87 4.10
C VAL A 246 -4.20 13.27 3.60
N ALA A 247 -2.98 13.72 3.84
CA ALA A 247 -2.52 15.04 3.37
C ALA A 247 -2.54 15.14 1.83
N TRP A 248 -2.07 14.08 1.15
CA TRP A 248 -2.06 14.03 -0.31
C TRP A 248 -3.45 14.14 -0.91
N PHE A 249 -4.40 13.33 -0.47
CA PHE A 249 -5.77 13.37 -1.00
C PHE A 249 -6.53 14.62 -0.58
N ALA A 250 -6.25 15.18 0.58
CA ALA A 250 -6.82 16.48 0.95
C ALA A 250 -6.33 17.60 0.01
N ILE A 251 -5.05 17.61 -0.33
CA ILE A 251 -4.48 18.63 -1.23
C ILE A 251 -5.03 18.45 -2.64
N PHE A 252 -4.81 17.32 -3.28
CA PHE A 252 -5.20 17.12 -4.69
C PHE A 252 -6.71 16.89 -4.83
N GLY A 253 -7.27 15.95 -4.10
CA GLY A 253 -8.70 15.64 -4.17
C GLY A 253 -9.57 16.76 -3.64
N GLY A 254 -9.16 17.42 -2.54
CA GLY A 254 -9.86 18.57 -1.99
C GLY A 254 -9.88 19.76 -2.94
N THR A 255 -8.76 20.05 -3.57
CA THR A 255 -8.67 21.14 -4.58
C THR A 255 -9.54 20.80 -5.79
N ALA A 256 -9.49 19.54 -6.29
CA ALA A 256 -10.29 19.11 -7.43
C ALA A 256 -11.79 19.23 -7.15
N ILE A 257 -12.24 18.76 -5.99
CA ILE A 257 -13.66 18.83 -5.59
C ILE A 257 -14.10 20.30 -5.44
N HIS A 258 -13.25 21.15 -4.85
CA HIS A 258 -13.56 22.56 -4.68
C HIS A 258 -13.76 23.28 -6.02
N PHE A 259 -12.88 23.02 -6.99
CA PHE A 259 -12.99 23.60 -8.33
C PHE A 259 -14.19 23.04 -9.09
N GLU A 260 -14.45 21.73 -9.01
CA GLU A 260 -15.65 21.12 -9.61
C GLU A 260 -16.95 21.74 -9.06
N GLN A 261 -17.00 22.04 -7.75
CA GLN A 261 -18.14 22.71 -7.12
C GLN A 261 -18.26 24.19 -7.52
N ALA A 262 -17.18 24.82 -7.99
CA ALA A 262 -17.16 26.17 -8.52
C ALA A 262 -17.43 26.24 -10.04
N ASP A 263 -17.98 25.17 -10.63
CA ASP A 263 -18.26 25.01 -12.06
C ASP A 263 -17.00 25.02 -12.96
N GLU A 264 -15.82 24.76 -12.40
CA GLU A 264 -14.61 24.46 -13.17
C GLU A 264 -14.60 22.97 -13.49
N SER A 265 -14.79 22.59 -14.75
CA SER A 265 -14.92 21.19 -15.17
C SER A 265 -13.62 20.39 -15.01
N ILE A 266 -13.34 19.91 -13.79
CA ILE A 266 -12.21 19.01 -13.50
C ILE A 266 -12.55 17.57 -13.90
N TRP A 267 -13.82 17.17 -13.69
CA TRP A 267 -14.32 15.87 -14.05
C TRP A 267 -14.33 15.62 -15.57
N GLY A 268 -14.58 16.68 -16.36
CA GLY A 268 -14.67 16.61 -17.81
C GLY A 268 -15.65 15.54 -18.30
N ASP A 269 -15.20 14.70 -19.22
CA ASP A 269 -15.97 13.56 -19.74
C ASP A 269 -15.96 12.32 -18.83
N GLY A 270 -15.48 12.46 -17.58
CA GLY A 270 -15.42 11.37 -16.61
C GLY A 270 -14.21 10.46 -16.72
N ASP A 271 -13.24 10.79 -17.58
CA ASP A 271 -12.03 9.99 -17.74
C ASP A 271 -11.03 10.26 -16.58
N ALA A 272 -10.85 9.26 -15.75
CA ALA A 272 -9.95 9.34 -14.59
C ALA A 272 -8.50 9.68 -14.95
N LYS A 273 -8.07 9.40 -16.18
CA LYS A 273 -6.68 9.65 -16.64
C LYS A 273 -6.37 11.14 -16.79
N THR A 274 -7.37 11.94 -17.14
CA THR A 274 -7.20 13.38 -17.44
C THR A 274 -7.33 14.27 -16.21
N GLN A 275 -8.01 13.83 -15.16
CA GLN A 275 -8.38 14.65 -14.00
C GLN A 275 -7.21 15.36 -13.31
N LEU A 276 -6.05 14.69 -13.17
CA LEU A 276 -4.86 15.31 -12.60
C LEU A 276 -4.40 16.52 -13.44
N PHE A 277 -4.39 16.38 -14.76
CA PHE A 277 -3.94 17.42 -15.66
C PHE A 277 -4.97 18.55 -15.76
N SER A 278 -6.26 18.24 -15.75
CA SER A 278 -7.34 19.25 -15.65
C SER A 278 -7.20 20.08 -14.38
N LEU A 279 -7.00 19.42 -13.22
CA LEU A 279 -6.73 20.11 -11.96
C LEU A 279 -5.50 21.03 -12.04
N LEU A 280 -4.39 20.54 -12.58
CA LEU A 280 -3.18 21.34 -12.68
C LEU A 280 -3.36 22.54 -13.62
N HIS A 281 -4.06 22.36 -14.75
CA HIS A 281 -4.33 23.44 -15.70
C HIS A 281 -5.26 24.54 -15.16
N SER A 282 -6.12 24.23 -14.19
CA SER A 282 -6.95 25.22 -13.49
C SER A 282 -6.14 26.11 -12.54
N LEU A 283 -4.86 25.79 -12.31
CA LEU A 283 -3.98 26.57 -11.46
C LEU A 283 -3.02 27.48 -12.27
N PRO A 284 -2.64 28.65 -11.76
CA PRO A 284 -1.62 29.51 -12.39
C PRO A 284 -0.30 28.75 -12.57
N GLY A 285 0.22 28.66 -13.78
CA GLY A 285 1.44 27.89 -14.10
C GLY A 285 1.23 26.37 -14.23
N GLY A 286 -0.03 25.91 -14.28
CA GLY A 286 -0.40 24.51 -14.31
C GLY A 286 0.18 23.70 -15.45
N THR A 287 0.38 24.29 -16.62
CA THR A 287 1.07 23.64 -17.75
C THR A 287 2.48 23.17 -17.38
N ILE A 288 3.24 24.01 -16.66
CA ILE A 288 4.59 23.65 -16.18
C ILE A 288 4.49 22.55 -15.13
N ALA A 289 3.54 22.67 -14.19
CA ALA A 289 3.29 21.64 -13.18
C ALA A 289 2.87 20.30 -13.80
N GLY A 290 2.06 20.32 -14.85
CA GLY A 290 1.68 19.14 -15.63
C GLY A 290 2.88 18.44 -16.26
N PHE A 291 3.83 19.21 -16.80
CA PHE A 291 5.08 18.65 -17.33
C PHE A 291 5.92 17.97 -16.24
N PHE A 292 6.06 18.58 -15.06
CA PHE A 292 6.73 17.95 -13.92
C PHE A 292 5.98 16.72 -13.40
N ALA A 293 4.64 16.71 -13.44
CA ALA A 293 3.85 15.55 -13.10
C ALA A 293 4.10 14.38 -14.08
N MET A 294 4.22 14.61 -15.37
CA MET A 294 4.60 13.58 -16.35
C MET A 294 6.00 13.01 -16.08
N ILE A 295 6.98 13.86 -15.79
CA ILE A 295 8.34 13.41 -15.40
C ILE A 295 8.26 12.54 -14.14
N LEU A 296 7.49 12.97 -13.15
CA LEU A 296 7.28 12.22 -11.92
C LEU A 296 6.67 10.83 -12.19
N LEU A 297 5.63 10.76 -13.01
CA LEU A 297 5.01 9.49 -13.42
C LEU A 297 6.01 8.57 -14.14
N ALA A 298 6.79 9.11 -15.08
CA ALA A 298 7.80 8.35 -15.82
C ALA A 298 8.90 7.79 -14.89
N THR A 299 9.39 8.61 -13.97
CA THR A 299 10.45 8.19 -13.03
C THR A 299 9.92 7.23 -11.97
N PHE A 300 8.66 7.35 -11.54
CA PHE A 300 7.99 6.35 -10.71
C PHE A 300 7.82 5.01 -11.44
N PHE A 301 7.45 5.03 -12.72
CA PHE A 301 7.37 3.83 -13.53
C PHE A 301 8.71 3.07 -13.50
N ILE A 302 9.82 3.76 -13.82
CA ILE A 302 11.17 3.17 -13.89
C ILE A 302 11.56 2.60 -12.52
N THR A 303 11.42 3.37 -11.45
CA THR A 303 11.85 2.96 -10.09
C THR A 303 11.00 1.83 -9.52
N SER A 304 9.70 1.82 -9.80
CA SER A 304 8.78 0.76 -9.37
C SER A 304 9.05 -0.55 -10.11
N ALA A 305 9.26 -0.48 -11.44
CA ALA A 305 9.61 -1.64 -12.26
C ALA A 305 10.93 -2.28 -11.80
N ASP A 306 11.95 -1.47 -11.53
CA ASP A 306 13.25 -1.94 -11.06
C ASP A 306 13.14 -2.62 -9.68
N SER A 307 12.47 -1.97 -8.76
CA SER A 307 12.30 -2.47 -7.40
C SER A 307 11.50 -3.78 -7.36
N ALA A 308 10.37 -3.85 -8.07
CA ALA A 308 9.54 -5.06 -8.15
C ALA A 308 10.30 -6.21 -8.83
N SER A 309 11.01 -5.93 -9.91
CA SER A 309 11.79 -6.92 -10.65
C SER A 309 12.95 -7.48 -9.82
N THR A 310 13.59 -6.64 -9.01
CA THR A 310 14.64 -7.06 -8.08
C THR A 310 14.09 -8.00 -7.00
N VAL A 311 12.90 -7.72 -6.47
CA VAL A 311 12.25 -8.61 -5.49
C VAL A 311 11.84 -9.92 -6.13
N MET A 312 11.21 -9.91 -7.30
CA MET A 312 10.86 -11.14 -8.04
C MET A 312 12.10 -11.96 -8.38
N GLY A 313 13.19 -11.30 -8.79
CA GLY A 313 14.49 -11.93 -9.01
C GLY A 313 15.03 -12.60 -7.75
N SER A 314 14.98 -11.91 -6.61
CA SER A 314 15.40 -12.45 -5.31
C SER A 314 14.56 -13.68 -4.91
N MET A 315 13.25 -13.60 -5.05
CA MET A 315 12.33 -14.69 -4.70
C MET A 315 12.53 -15.91 -5.61
N SER A 316 12.67 -15.73 -6.93
CA SER A 316 12.91 -16.80 -7.89
C SER A 316 14.31 -17.46 -7.74
N MET A 317 15.23 -16.79 -7.04
CA MET A 317 16.59 -17.29 -6.72
C MET A 317 16.71 -17.78 -5.26
N HIS A 318 15.65 -18.33 -4.68
CA HIS A 318 15.61 -18.89 -3.31
C HIS A 318 15.94 -17.86 -2.21
N GLY A 319 15.53 -16.61 -2.37
CA GLY A 319 15.68 -15.55 -1.36
C GLY A 319 17.09 -14.97 -1.28
N ARG A 320 17.88 -15.02 -2.34
CA ARG A 320 19.18 -14.33 -2.40
C ARG A 320 18.96 -12.83 -2.24
N LEU A 321 19.78 -12.22 -1.37
CA LEU A 321 19.69 -10.77 -1.10
C LEU A 321 20.03 -9.93 -2.32
N GLU A 322 20.96 -10.40 -3.14
CA GLU A 322 21.35 -9.79 -4.42
C GLU A 322 20.86 -10.69 -5.55
N ALA A 323 19.84 -10.24 -6.27
CA ALA A 323 19.37 -10.92 -7.46
C ALA A 323 20.37 -10.76 -8.62
N ASN A 324 20.47 -11.79 -9.46
CA ASN A 324 21.23 -11.67 -10.70
C ASN A 324 20.55 -10.65 -11.62
N ARG A 325 21.33 -9.67 -12.11
CA ARG A 325 20.84 -8.58 -12.98
C ARG A 325 20.09 -9.08 -14.22
N TRP A 326 20.50 -10.21 -14.78
CA TRP A 326 19.81 -10.81 -15.95
C TRP A 326 18.44 -11.37 -15.57
N VAL A 327 18.34 -11.98 -14.37
CA VAL A 327 17.06 -12.49 -13.85
C VAL A 327 16.12 -11.31 -13.51
N THR A 328 16.67 -10.25 -12.90
CA THR A 328 15.92 -9.01 -12.65
C THR A 328 15.40 -8.39 -13.96
N ALA A 329 16.27 -8.25 -14.96
CA ALA A 329 15.89 -7.72 -16.27
C ALA A 329 14.83 -8.59 -16.98
N ALA A 330 14.96 -9.92 -16.90
CA ALA A 330 13.96 -10.84 -17.46
C ALA A 330 12.58 -10.69 -16.81
N TRP A 331 12.51 -10.58 -15.46
CA TRP A 331 11.25 -10.32 -14.76
C TRP A 331 10.64 -8.98 -15.14
N GLY A 332 11.45 -7.93 -15.23
CA GLY A 332 10.96 -6.61 -15.62
C GLY A 332 10.46 -6.57 -17.09
N ALA A 333 11.20 -7.18 -18.00
CA ALA A 333 10.77 -7.30 -19.40
C ALA A 333 9.47 -8.10 -19.53
N LEU A 334 9.34 -9.21 -18.80
CA LEU A 334 8.11 -10.01 -18.76
C LEU A 334 6.93 -9.21 -18.21
N THR A 335 7.13 -8.48 -17.12
CA THR A 335 6.10 -7.65 -16.50
C THR A 335 5.64 -6.53 -17.45
N ALA A 336 6.57 -5.87 -18.12
CA ALA A 336 6.27 -4.84 -19.12
C ALA A 336 5.53 -5.42 -20.33
N ALA A 337 5.94 -6.60 -20.83
CA ALA A 337 5.29 -7.29 -21.92
C ALA A 337 3.83 -7.67 -21.58
N ILE A 338 3.59 -8.17 -20.36
CA ILE A 338 2.23 -8.47 -19.86
C ILE A 338 1.40 -7.19 -19.79
N GLY A 339 1.92 -6.12 -19.17
CA GLY A 339 1.22 -4.83 -19.10
C GLY A 339 0.87 -4.28 -20.47
N LEU A 340 1.81 -4.33 -21.39
CA LEU A 340 1.61 -3.90 -22.79
C LEU A 340 0.55 -4.75 -23.51
N THR A 341 0.59 -6.07 -23.35
CA THR A 341 -0.40 -6.98 -23.95
C THR A 341 -1.81 -6.66 -23.45
N LEU A 342 -1.95 -6.43 -22.14
CA LEU A 342 -3.24 -6.09 -21.53
C LEU A 342 -3.75 -4.72 -22.00
N LEU A 343 -2.87 -3.74 -22.19
CA LEU A 343 -3.23 -2.43 -22.72
C LEU A 343 -3.72 -2.53 -24.17
N ILE A 344 -2.96 -3.21 -25.05
CA ILE A 344 -3.32 -3.31 -26.49
C ILE A 344 -4.57 -4.16 -26.67
N SER A 345 -4.70 -5.27 -25.95
CA SER A 345 -5.87 -6.15 -26.08
C SER A 345 -7.15 -5.54 -25.52
N GLY A 346 -7.02 -4.60 -24.58
CA GLY A 346 -8.15 -3.91 -23.95
C GLY A 346 -8.72 -2.77 -24.77
N GLY A 347 -7.94 -2.13 -25.63
CA GLY A 347 -8.40 -0.95 -26.37
C GLY A 347 -9.00 0.10 -25.46
N ASN A 348 -10.25 0.46 -25.69
CA ASN A 348 -10.99 1.41 -24.83
C ASN A 348 -11.24 0.88 -23.42
N ASP A 349 -11.28 -0.43 -23.22
CA ASP A 349 -11.50 -1.10 -21.94
C ASP A 349 -10.18 -1.50 -21.25
N ALA A 350 -9.05 -0.96 -21.70
CA ALA A 350 -7.72 -1.33 -21.17
C ALA A 350 -7.63 -1.22 -19.64
N LEU A 351 -8.18 -0.17 -19.05
CA LEU A 351 -8.21 0.01 -17.60
C LEU A 351 -8.99 -1.11 -16.92
N SER A 352 -10.18 -1.44 -17.39
CA SER A 352 -11.04 -2.50 -16.85
C SER A 352 -10.38 -3.88 -16.97
N ASN A 353 -9.68 -4.14 -18.07
CA ASN A 353 -8.93 -5.39 -18.26
C ASN A 353 -7.76 -5.50 -17.29
N LEU A 354 -7.00 -4.43 -17.09
CA LEU A 354 -5.92 -4.38 -16.09
C LEU A 354 -6.44 -4.65 -14.68
N GLN A 355 -7.59 -4.06 -14.33
CA GLN A 355 -8.24 -4.26 -13.04
C GLN A 355 -8.68 -5.72 -12.86
N SER A 356 -9.39 -6.27 -13.84
CA SER A 356 -9.92 -7.64 -13.79
C SER A 356 -8.80 -8.70 -13.67
N VAL A 357 -7.74 -8.56 -14.44
CA VAL A 357 -6.60 -9.49 -14.39
C VAL A 357 -5.85 -9.37 -13.06
N THR A 358 -5.74 -8.17 -12.49
CA THR A 358 -5.16 -7.98 -11.17
C THR A 358 -5.97 -8.69 -10.09
N ILE A 359 -7.31 -8.60 -10.14
CA ILE A 359 -8.20 -9.31 -9.21
C ILE A 359 -8.00 -10.83 -9.29
N ILE A 360 -7.97 -11.37 -10.51
CA ILE A 360 -7.79 -12.80 -10.73
C ILE A 360 -6.43 -13.28 -10.20
N ALA A 361 -5.36 -12.56 -10.52
CA ALA A 361 -3.99 -12.94 -10.14
C ALA A 361 -3.73 -12.80 -8.63
N ALA A 362 -4.34 -11.81 -7.98
CA ALA A 362 -4.18 -11.58 -6.54
C ALA A 362 -5.02 -12.53 -5.67
N SER A 363 -6.15 -13.05 -6.20
CA SER A 363 -7.10 -13.86 -5.42
C SER A 363 -6.47 -15.10 -4.77
N PRO A 364 -5.64 -15.92 -5.46
CA PRO A 364 -4.97 -17.04 -4.80
C PRO A 364 -3.99 -16.60 -3.71
N PHE A 365 -3.35 -15.46 -3.89
CA PHE A 365 -2.39 -14.91 -2.93
C PHE A 365 -3.07 -14.37 -1.66
N LEU A 366 -4.34 -13.99 -1.71
CA LEU A 366 -5.14 -13.65 -0.52
C LEU A 366 -5.13 -14.81 0.49
N LEU A 367 -5.26 -16.06 0.03
CA LEU A 367 -5.19 -17.23 0.91
C LEU A 367 -3.82 -17.38 1.58
N VAL A 368 -2.77 -17.01 0.86
CA VAL A 368 -1.41 -16.98 1.42
C VAL A 368 -1.32 -15.92 2.54
N ILE A 369 -1.85 -14.71 2.35
CA ILE A 369 -1.85 -13.67 3.39
C ILE A 369 -2.63 -14.12 4.62
N ILE A 370 -3.80 -14.73 4.45
CA ILE A 370 -4.56 -15.28 5.57
C ILE A 370 -3.73 -16.34 6.32
N GLY A 371 -3.08 -17.24 5.60
CA GLY A 371 -2.15 -18.22 6.18
C GLY A 371 -0.97 -17.55 6.91
N LEU A 372 -0.41 -16.45 6.37
CA LEU A 372 0.65 -15.67 7.01
C LEU A 372 0.21 -15.08 8.36
N MET A 373 -1.03 -14.61 8.47
CA MET A 373 -1.55 -14.10 9.75
C MET A 373 -1.50 -15.18 10.84
N PHE A 374 -1.96 -16.39 10.52
CA PHE A 374 -1.88 -17.52 11.46
C PHE A 374 -0.44 -17.95 11.76
N ALA A 375 0.41 -18.00 10.72
CA ALA A 375 1.82 -18.36 10.86
C ALA A 375 2.58 -17.36 11.75
N LEU A 376 2.31 -16.06 11.58
CA LEU A 376 2.90 -14.98 12.37
C LEU A 376 2.47 -15.06 13.83
N VAL A 377 1.17 -15.16 14.09
CA VAL A 377 0.63 -15.27 15.46
C VAL A 377 1.21 -16.49 16.17
N ARG A 378 1.21 -17.65 15.49
CA ARG A 378 1.76 -18.89 16.05
C ARG A 378 3.27 -18.79 16.30
N GLY A 379 4.02 -18.20 15.34
CA GLY A 379 5.45 -18.00 15.48
C GLY A 379 5.81 -17.12 16.67
N MET A 380 5.16 -15.97 16.80
CA MET A 380 5.39 -15.03 17.89
C MET A 380 4.92 -15.56 19.25
N SER A 381 3.80 -16.29 19.31
CA SER A 381 3.29 -16.88 20.55
C SER A 381 4.19 -17.98 21.11
N ASN A 382 4.94 -18.66 20.27
CA ASN A 382 5.89 -19.72 20.61
C ASN A 382 7.35 -19.22 20.68
N ASP A 383 7.57 -17.92 20.58
CA ASP A 383 8.92 -17.35 20.68
C ASP A 383 9.45 -17.47 22.10
N GLN A 384 10.64 -18.05 22.26
CA GLN A 384 11.25 -18.33 23.56
C GLN A 384 11.39 -17.07 24.41
N LEU A 385 11.84 -15.96 23.83
CA LEU A 385 11.95 -14.69 24.56
C LEU A 385 10.59 -14.18 25.08
N TYR A 386 9.52 -14.38 24.30
CA TYR A 386 8.18 -14.00 24.73
C TYR A 386 7.72 -14.87 25.90
N LEU A 387 7.97 -16.19 25.83
CA LEU A 387 7.62 -17.13 26.89
C LEU A 387 8.40 -16.83 28.18
N ASP A 388 9.71 -16.64 28.09
CA ASP A 388 10.57 -16.30 29.22
C ASP A 388 10.14 -14.98 29.87
N HIS A 389 9.83 -13.96 29.09
CA HIS A 389 9.35 -12.68 29.60
C HIS A 389 7.98 -12.80 30.31
N LYS A 390 7.08 -13.58 29.76
CA LYS A 390 5.76 -13.86 30.35
C LYS A 390 5.89 -14.62 31.68
N GLU A 391 6.83 -15.54 31.76
CA GLU A 391 7.13 -16.28 32.97
C GLU A 391 7.71 -15.37 34.05
N GLN A 392 8.69 -14.53 33.70
CA GLN A 392 9.23 -13.50 34.62
C GLN A 392 8.14 -12.55 35.14
N GLN A 393 7.24 -12.09 34.27
CA GLN A 393 6.10 -11.24 34.71
C GLN A 393 5.17 -11.97 35.69
N ARG A 394 4.88 -13.25 35.42
CA ARG A 394 4.05 -14.06 36.36
C ARG A 394 4.72 -14.20 37.71
N TRP A 395 6.02 -14.45 37.76
CA TRP A 395 6.77 -14.51 39.00
C TRP A 395 6.79 -13.17 39.74
N ALA A 396 7.02 -12.08 39.07
CA ALA A 396 6.99 -10.74 39.65
C ALA A 396 5.61 -10.41 40.25
N MET A 397 4.51 -10.78 39.56
CA MET A 397 3.16 -10.60 40.09
C MET A 397 2.90 -11.44 41.32
N LYS A 398 3.34 -12.71 41.36
CA LYS A 398 3.20 -13.57 42.54
C LYS A 398 3.95 -12.99 43.74
N LEU A 399 5.21 -12.59 43.56
CA LEU A 399 6.01 -11.95 44.63
C LEU A 399 5.37 -10.65 45.15
N ALA A 400 4.80 -9.84 44.24
CA ALA A 400 4.10 -8.62 44.65
C ALA A 400 2.82 -8.92 45.49
N GLN A 401 2.09 -9.98 45.13
CA GLN A 401 0.92 -10.41 45.91
C GLN A 401 1.32 -10.93 47.29
N GLU A 402 2.34 -11.78 47.39
CA GLU A 402 2.87 -12.29 48.65
C GLU A 402 3.34 -11.15 49.55
N ARG A 403 4.08 -10.19 48.99
CA ARG A 403 4.53 -9.00 49.74
C ARG A 403 3.37 -8.17 50.28
N ARG A 404 2.32 -7.97 49.50
CA ARG A 404 1.10 -7.28 49.96
C ARG A 404 0.45 -8.02 51.13
N HIS A 405 0.32 -9.34 51.01
CA HIS A 405 -0.28 -10.18 52.05
C HIS A 405 0.52 -10.12 53.36
N LEU A 406 1.85 -10.21 53.27
CA LEU A 406 2.73 -10.07 54.46
C LEU A 406 2.62 -8.68 55.09
N LEU A 407 2.58 -7.63 54.31
CA LEU A 407 2.39 -6.26 54.84
C LEU A 407 1.04 -6.07 55.53
N GLU A 408 -0.02 -6.68 54.99
CA GLU A 408 -1.34 -6.66 55.64
C GLU A 408 -1.35 -7.44 56.94
N GLN A 409 -0.71 -8.61 57.00
CA GLN A 409 -0.55 -9.37 58.24
C GLN A 409 0.20 -8.57 59.29
N GLN A 410 1.34 -7.97 58.95
CA GLN A 410 2.09 -7.11 59.87
C GLN A 410 1.28 -5.90 60.36
N ARG A 411 0.48 -5.28 59.49
CA ARG A 411 -0.42 -4.18 59.88
C ARG A 411 -1.50 -4.65 60.85
N ARG A 412 -2.07 -5.85 60.67
CA ARG A 412 -3.06 -6.44 61.56
C ARG A 412 -2.45 -6.74 62.92
N GLU A 413 -1.25 -7.30 62.99
CA GLU A 413 -0.53 -7.57 64.24
C GLU A 413 -0.18 -6.28 64.98
N ARG A 414 0.36 -5.27 64.32
CA ARG A 414 0.61 -3.96 64.92
C ARG A 414 -0.64 -3.33 65.48
N ARG A 415 -1.79 -3.46 64.83
CA ARG A 415 -3.08 -2.98 65.31
C ARG A 415 -3.54 -3.77 66.56
N LYS A 416 -3.33 -5.08 66.60
CA LYS A 416 -3.64 -5.91 67.79
C LYS A 416 -2.79 -5.53 68.96
N VAL A 417 -1.48 -5.34 68.79
CA VAL A 417 -0.56 -4.89 69.83
C VAL A 417 -0.89 -3.49 70.34
N ALA A 418 -1.22 -2.57 69.47
CA ALA A 418 -1.62 -1.21 69.85
C ALA A 418 -2.94 -1.16 70.60
N ARG A 419 -3.88 -2.05 70.29
CA ARG A 419 -5.13 -2.20 71.11
C ARG A 419 -4.88 -2.78 72.49
N LYS A 420 -3.97 -3.76 72.68
CA LYS A 420 -3.59 -4.32 73.95
C LYS A 420 -2.85 -3.33 74.87
N ARG A 421 -2.21 -2.30 74.35
CA ARG A 421 -1.52 -1.25 75.07
C ARG A 421 -2.44 -0.08 75.53
N ARG A 422 -3.65 0.00 74.97
CA ARG A 422 -4.62 1.07 75.29
C ARG A 422 -5.77 0.61 76.23
N GLY A 423 -5.92 -0.66 76.55
CA GLY A 423 -6.77 -1.20 77.51
C GLY A 423 -5.93 -1.71 78.71
#